data_d2c854bbaf15928f17aaa1211d0cc340
#
_entry.id   d2c854bbaf15928f17aaa1211d0cc340
#
_cell.length_a   1.000
_cell.length_b   1.000
_cell.length_c   1.000
_cell.angle_alpha   90.00
_cell.angle_beta   90.00
_cell.angle_gamma   90.00
#
_symmetry.space_group_name_H-M   'P 1'
#
loop_
_entity.id
_entity.type
_entity.pdbx_description
1 polymer ?
#
loop_
_entity_poly.entity_id
_entity_poly.type
_entity_poly.pdbx_seq_one_letter_code
_entity_poly.pdbx_strand_id
1 'polypeptide(L)'
;MKIIITESQLDNVVYEFLDAEYYPDYGWEPDFYRDEIKQWGTVTFYINDIEGYYYYEGGDGTLEVNPWVCNGLDIWFNDGWKIPFKKWFEKNSGLEVSAMVTNGRWVNFS
;
A
#
# COMPACT_ATOMS: atom_id res chain seq x y z
N MET A 1 29.70 1.46 11.10
CA MET A 1 28.77 1.74 12.21
C MET A 1 27.42 1.08 11.92
N LYS A 2 26.90 0.36 12.88
CA LYS A 2 25.60 -0.26 12.73
C LYS A 2 24.51 0.69 13.27
N ILE A 3 23.56 1.04 12.43
CA ILE A 3 22.44 1.89 12.83
C ILE A 3 21.28 1.00 13.21
N ILE A 4 20.75 1.19 14.41
CA ILE A 4 19.56 0.47 14.87
C ILE A 4 18.37 1.39 14.66
N ILE A 5 17.40 0.93 13.86
CA ILE A 5 16.18 1.68 13.56
C ILE A 5 15.03 0.98 14.28
N THR A 6 14.28 1.71 15.08
CA THR A 6 13.09 1.18 15.75
C THR A 6 11.96 0.99 14.74
N GLU A 7 10.94 0.18 15.08
CA GLU A 7 9.79 -0.03 14.20
C GLU A 7 9.10 1.27 13.82
N SER A 8 8.91 2.18 14.79
CA SER A 8 8.26 3.45 14.50
C SER A 8 9.10 4.35 13.60
N GLN A 9 10.43 4.30 13.73
CA GLN A 9 11.33 5.03 12.83
C GLN A 9 11.29 4.45 11.42
N LEU A 10 11.28 3.12 11.30
CA LEU A 10 11.16 2.46 10.01
C LEU A 10 9.82 2.81 9.35
N ASP A 11 8.72 2.77 10.10
CA ASP A 11 7.41 3.14 9.59
C ASP A 11 7.43 4.55 9.00
N ASN A 12 8.00 5.52 9.72
CA ASN A 12 8.08 6.90 9.26
C ASN A 12 8.92 7.05 8.00
N VAL A 13 10.05 6.35 7.90
CA VAL A 13 10.90 6.37 6.71
C VAL A 13 10.15 5.79 5.51
N VAL A 14 9.43 4.69 5.71
CA VAL A 14 8.61 4.08 4.65
C VAL A 14 7.50 5.04 4.24
N TYR A 15 6.80 5.67 5.18
CA TYR A 15 5.73 6.63 4.85
C TYR A 15 6.25 7.79 4.01
N GLU A 16 7.40 8.37 4.36
CA GLU A 16 8.01 9.44 3.57
C GLU A 16 8.36 8.99 2.16
N PHE A 17 8.91 7.78 2.04
CA PHE A 17 9.24 7.20 0.75
C PHE A 17 7.98 6.96 -0.09
N LEU A 18 6.92 6.42 0.52
CA LEU A 18 5.66 6.18 -0.17
C LEU A 18 5.01 7.48 -0.64
N ASP A 19 5.04 8.52 0.18
CA ASP A 19 4.52 9.83 -0.20
C ASP A 19 5.29 10.44 -1.38
N ALA A 20 6.61 10.23 -1.42
CA ALA A 20 7.46 10.79 -2.48
C ALA A 20 7.36 9.99 -3.78
N GLU A 21 7.33 8.67 -3.70
CA GLU A 21 7.51 7.79 -4.87
C GLU A 21 6.24 7.05 -5.29
N TYR A 22 5.32 6.78 -4.38
CA TYR A 22 4.16 5.92 -4.65
C TYR A 22 2.81 6.57 -4.33
N TYR A 23 2.79 7.88 -4.17
CA TYR A 23 1.52 8.58 -4.02
C TYR A 23 0.72 8.43 -5.32
N PRO A 24 -0.59 8.12 -5.26
CA PRO A 24 -1.38 7.89 -6.48
C PRO A 24 -1.40 9.11 -7.39
N ASP A 25 -1.24 8.90 -8.70
CA ASP A 25 -1.22 9.98 -9.69
C ASP A 25 -2.50 10.83 -9.66
N TYR A 26 -3.63 10.19 -9.40
CA TYR A 26 -4.94 10.84 -9.40
C TYR A 26 -5.47 11.06 -7.98
N GLY A 27 -4.59 10.95 -6.98
CA GLY A 27 -4.97 11.11 -5.58
C GLY A 27 -5.80 9.93 -5.07
N TRP A 28 -6.36 10.12 -3.88
CA TRP A 28 -7.19 9.12 -3.23
C TRP A 28 -8.64 9.31 -3.66
N GLU A 29 -9.38 8.19 -3.72
CA GLU A 29 -10.75 8.22 -4.20
C GLU A 29 -11.65 9.18 -3.41
N PRO A 30 -12.61 9.86 -4.09
CA PRO A 30 -13.56 10.71 -3.41
C PRO A 30 -14.41 9.96 -2.38
N ASP A 31 -14.84 10.67 -1.35
CA ASP A 31 -15.57 10.08 -0.23
C ASP A 31 -16.87 9.36 -0.65
N PHE A 32 -17.53 9.82 -1.69
CA PHE A 32 -18.80 9.23 -2.10
C PHE A 32 -18.65 7.83 -2.72
N TYR A 33 -17.46 7.42 -3.10
CA TYR A 33 -17.21 6.05 -3.58
C TYR A 33 -16.89 5.08 -2.45
N ARG A 34 -16.57 5.56 -1.27
CA ARG A 34 -16.06 4.73 -0.18
C ARG A 34 -17.00 3.60 0.22
N ASP A 35 -18.27 3.90 0.39
CA ASP A 35 -19.25 2.90 0.83
C ASP A 35 -19.43 1.79 -0.21
N GLU A 36 -19.46 2.16 -1.49
CA GLU A 36 -19.55 1.18 -2.57
C GLU A 36 -18.29 0.32 -2.63
N ILE A 37 -17.12 0.93 -2.54
CA ILE A 37 -15.85 0.23 -2.57
C ILE A 37 -15.77 -0.77 -1.42
N LYS A 38 -16.18 -0.39 -0.23
CA LYS A 38 -16.16 -1.27 0.95
C LYS A 38 -17.02 -2.51 0.78
N GLN A 39 -18.11 -2.41 0.04
CA GLN A 39 -19.04 -3.52 -0.11
C GLN A 39 -18.65 -4.50 -1.23
N TRP A 40 -18.27 -4.00 -2.39
CA TRP A 40 -18.06 -4.84 -3.56
C TRP A 40 -17.26 -4.20 -4.68
N GLY A 41 -16.85 -2.96 -4.50
CA GLY A 41 -16.14 -2.24 -5.53
C GLY A 41 -14.65 -2.53 -5.54
N THR A 42 -14.02 -2.31 -6.69
CA THR A 42 -12.57 -2.38 -6.84
C THR A 42 -12.08 -1.00 -7.25
N VAL A 43 -11.02 -0.53 -6.61
CA VAL A 43 -10.38 0.73 -6.99
C VAL A 43 -8.89 0.50 -7.23
N THR A 44 -8.39 1.04 -8.33
CA THR A 44 -6.98 0.94 -8.70
C THR A 44 -6.31 2.30 -8.55
N PHE A 45 -5.17 2.32 -7.88
CA PHE A 45 -4.36 3.53 -7.69
C PHE A 45 -3.13 3.44 -8.57
N TYR A 46 -3.03 4.33 -9.55
CA TYR A 46 -1.95 4.31 -10.54
C TYR A 46 -0.77 5.17 -10.09
N ILE A 47 0.41 4.70 -10.43
CA ILE A 47 1.67 5.38 -10.16
C ILE A 47 2.43 5.50 -11.49
N ASN A 48 2.83 6.73 -11.85
CA ASN A 48 3.47 7.01 -13.15
C ASN A 48 2.63 6.47 -14.31
N ASP A 49 1.35 6.78 -14.26
CA ASP A 49 0.33 6.35 -15.22
C ASP A 49 0.24 4.82 -15.34
N ILE A 50 1.00 4.23 -16.23
CA ILE A 50 0.88 2.80 -16.55
C ILE A 50 2.01 1.94 -16.01
N GLU A 51 3.01 2.54 -15.35
CA GLU A 51 4.17 1.77 -14.88
C GLU A 51 3.89 0.91 -13.67
N GLY A 52 3.08 1.42 -12.75
CA GLY A 52 2.81 0.69 -11.54
C GLY A 52 1.42 0.97 -10.99
N TYR A 53 0.95 0.05 -10.12
CA TYR A 53 -0.34 0.23 -9.48
C TYR A 53 -0.43 -0.62 -8.21
N TYR A 54 -1.40 -0.26 -7.39
CA TYR A 54 -1.94 -1.13 -6.35
C TYR A 54 -3.46 -0.95 -6.36
N TYR A 55 -4.17 -1.99 -5.96
CA TYR A 55 -5.62 -1.91 -5.97
C TYR A 55 -6.24 -2.59 -4.75
N TYR A 56 -7.48 -2.20 -4.46
CA TYR A 56 -8.22 -2.66 -3.31
C TYR A 56 -9.56 -3.27 -3.76
N GLU A 57 -9.85 -4.46 -3.24
CA GLU A 57 -11.13 -5.15 -3.47
C GLU A 57 -12.01 -5.02 -2.23
N GLY A 58 -13.14 -4.30 -2.37
CA GLY A 58 -13.97 -3.93 -1.24
C GLY A 58 -14.63 -5.10 -0.52
N GLY A 59 -15.15 -6.08 -1.24
CA GLY A 59 -15.86 -7.20 -0.61
C GLY A 59 -15.01 -7.97 0.39
N ASP A 60 -13.77 -8.24 0.04
CA ASP A 60 -12.84 -9.02 0.88
C ASP A 60 -11.90 -8.14 1.71
N GLY A 61 -11.81 -6.85 1.41
CA GLY A 61 -10.84 -5.98 2.03
C GLY A 61 -9.41 -6.30 1.64
N THR A 62 -9.19 -6.79 0.43
CA THR A 62 -7.89 -7.23 -0.06
C THR A 62 -7.17 -6.10 -0.79
N LEU A 63 -5.95 -5.80 -0.36
CA LEU A 63 -5.06 -4.87 -1.03
C LEU A 63 -4.02 -5.66 -1.81
N GLU A 64 -3.96 -5.46 -3.13
CA GLU A 64 -2.94 -6.09 -3.96
C GLU A 64 -1.98 -5.05 -4.51
N VAL A 65 -0.68 -5.32 -4.36
CA VAL A 65 0.40 -4.45 -4.81
C VAL A 65 1.12 -5.15 -5.96
N ASN A 66 1.24 -4.49 -7.11
CA ASN A 66 1.83 -5.13 -8.27
C ASN A 66 3.35 -5.33 -8.11
N PRO A 67 3.95 -6.24 -8.91
CA PRO A 67 5.37 -6.56 -8.76
C PRO A 67 6.31 -5.38 -8.95
N TRP A 68 5.99 -4.42 -9.80
CA TRP A 68 6.85 -3.26 -10.02
C TRP A 68 7.01 -2.45 -8.73
N VAL A 69 5.90 -2.21 -8.03
CA VAL A 69 5.92 -1.50 -6.75
C VAL A 69 6.63 -2.33 -5.69
N CYS A 70 6.31 -3.62 -5.61
CA CYS A 70 6.95 -4.53 -4.65
C CYS A 70 8.47 -4.56 -4.82
N ASN A 71 8.94 -4.69 -6.05
CA ASN A 71 10.38 -4.76 -6.33
C ASN A 71 11.09 -3.47 -5.96
N GLY A 72 10.48 -2.33 -6.24
CA GLY A 72 11.04 -1.03 -5.86
C GLY A 72 11.17 -0.87 -4.36
N LEU A 73 10.17 -1.31 -3.61
CA LEU A 73 10.20 -1.25 -2.15
C LEU A 73 11.15 -2.27 -1.53
N ASP A 74 11.25 -3.47 -2.11
CA ASP A 74 12.16 -4.51 -1.63
C ASP A 74 13.63 -4.07 -1.72
N ILE A 75 13.98 -3.31 -2.77
CA ILE A 75 15.34 -2.78 -2.93
C ILE A 75 15.76 -1.92 -1.73
N TRP A 76 14.84 -1.10 -1.22
CA TRP A 76 15.13 -0.16 -0.15
C TRP A 76 14.87 -0.72 1.25
N PHE A 77 13.89 -1.59 1.41
CA PHE A 77 13.41 -1.99 2.73
C PHE A 77 13.34 -3.49 2.97
N ASN A 78 13.78 -4.31 2.01
CA ASN A 78 13.56 -5.77 2.04
C ASN A 78 12.08 -6.08 2.27
N ASP A 79 11.73 -6.81 3.34
CA ASP A 79 10.34 -7.09 3.67
C ASP A 79 9.72 -6.07 4.62
N GLY A 80 10.50 -5.10 5.09
CA GLY A 80 10.08 -4.19 6.14
C GLY A 80 9.04 -3.15 5.75
N TRP A 81 8.66 -3.08 4.47
CA TRP A 81 7.71 -2.08 3.98
C TRP A 81 6.24 -2.53 4.02
N LYS A 82 5.98 -3.82 4.14
CA LYS A 82 4.63 -4.38 3.92
C LYS A 82 3.60 -3.89 4.93
N ILE A 83 3.91 -3.99 6.21
CA ILE A 83 3.02 -3.50 7.26
C ILE A 83 2.90 -1.97 7.23
N PRO A 84 3.98 -1.20 7.11
CA PRO A 84 3.87 0.25 6.92
C PRO A 84 3.04 0.63 5.70
N PHE A 85 3.15 -0.08 4.58
CA PHE A 85 2.36 0.18 3.38
C PHE A 85 0.86 0.01 3.67
N LYS A 86 0.48 -1.06 4.36
CA LYS A 86 -0.89 -1.29 4.77
C LYS A 86 -1.43 -0.13 5.61
N LYS A 87 -0.67 0.30 6.62
CA LYS A 87 -1.05 1.40 7.49
C LYS A 87 -1.17 2.72 6.73
N TRP A 88 -0.22 2.99 5.86
CA TRP A 88 -0.21 4.18 5.02
C TRP A 88 -1.42 4.22 4.10
N PHE A 89 -1.73 3.11 3.46
CA PHE A 89 -2.90 2.97 2.59
C PHE A 89 -4.20 3.20 3.38
N GLU A 90 -4.35 2.55 4.53
CA GLU A 90 -5.55 2.68 5.36
C GLU A 90 -5.76 4.11 5.84
N LYS A 91 -4.69 4.76 6.25
CA LYS A 91 -4.75 6.13 6.74
C LYS A 91 -5.19 7.11 5.65
N ASN A 92 -4.65 6.97 4.44
CA ASN A 92 -4.91 7.90 3.36
C ASN A 92 -6.22 7.61 2.62
N SER A 93 -6.54 6.34 2.39
CA SER A 93 -7.74 5.96 1.65
C SER A 93 -8.99 5.90 2.52
N GLY A 94 -8.83 5.65 3.81
CA GLY A 94 -9.95 5.38 4.70
C GLY A 94 -10.55 4.00 4.52
N LEU A 95 -9.88 3.11 3.79
CA LEU A 95 -10.34 1.74 3.54
C LEU A 95 -9.58 0.79 4.44
N GLU A 96 -10.30 -0.15 5.07
CA GLU A 96 -9.71 -1.14 5.96
C GLU A 96 -9.16 -2.31 5.16
N VAL A 97 -7.91 -2.70 5.43
CA VAL A 97 -7.25 -3.81 4.75
C VAL A 97 -7.29 -5.05 5.63
N SER A 98 -8.05 -6.05 5.19
CA SER A 98 -8.15 -7.34 5.88
C SER A 98 -7.08 -8.32 5.43
N ALA A 99 -6.63 -8.21 4.19
CA ALA A 99 -5.61 -9.06 3.61
C ALA A 99 -4.79 -8.27 2.59
N MET A 100 -3.56 -8.71 2.38
CA MET A 100 -2.66 -8.05 1.43
C MET A 100 -1.95 -9.11 0.59
N VAL A 101 -1.83 -8.83 -0.70
CA VAL A 101 -1.14 -9.72 -1.65
C VAL A 101 0.01 -8.96 -2.30
N THR A 102 1.20 -9.51 -2.24
CA THR A 102 2.39 -8.94 -2.88
C THR A 102 3.07 -10.03 -3.70
N ASN A 103 3.36 -9.73 -4.97
CA ASN A 103 3.95 -10.71 -5.90
C ASN A 103 3.18 -12.02 -5.96
N GLY A 104 1.85 -11.95 -5.91
CA GLY A 104 0.98 -13.13 -5.96
C GLY A 104 0.95 -13.97 -4.68
N ARG A 105 1.50 -13.47 -3.58
CA ARG A 105 1.55 -14.19 -2.30
C ARG A 105 0.85 -13.39 -1.21
N TRP A 106 0.14 -14.12 -0.34
CA TRP A 106 -0.49 -13.51 0.82
C TRP A 106 0.57 -13.07 1.83
N VAL A 107 0.40 -11.87 2.34
CA VAL A 107 1.27 -11.34 3.40
C VAL A 107 0.76 -11.82 4.75
N ASN A 108 1.66 -12.32 5.58
CA ASN A 108 1.34 -12.72 6.95
C ASN A 108 1.60 -11.54 7.88
N PHE A 109 0.54 -11.02 8.51
CA PHE A 109 0.63 -9.89 9.44
C PHE A 109 0.81 -10.32 10.90
N SER A 110 0.77 -11.58 11.18
CA SER A 110 0.91 -12.08 12.55
C SER A 110 2.36 -12.24 12.98
#